data_24addf67a16dbfc00c16913314fce3ec
#
_entry.id   24addf67a16dbfc00c16913314fce3ec
#
_cell.length_a   1.000
_cell.length_b   1.000
_cell.length_c   1.000
_cell.angle_alpha   90.00
_cell.angle_beta   90.00
_cell.angle_gamma   90.00
#
_symmetry.space_group_name_H-M   'P 1'
#
loop_
_entity.id
_entity.type
_entity.pdbx_description
1 polymer ?
#
loop_
_entity_poly.entity_id
_entity_poly.type
_entity_poly.pdbx_seq_one_letter_code
_entity_poly.pdbx_strand_id
1 'polypeptide(L)'
;MTRAEAIAAARGCLTDEVVVHANGAICRESFALGDRPGNFYMIGSMGLAASIGLGVALARPEKRVIIFDGDGNVLMALGTLAMVAAEGPRNFLHLVFDNGTYGSTGGQPTHSRHVPLEEVARGCGYRRTLRVRNWEALVAALRECQREPGPAFLLVEVSPEEPEEFPRVPLPPEVIADHLRDWLTGG
;
A
#
# COMPACT_ATOMS: atom_id res chain seq x y z
N MET A 1 -1.02 17.59 -1.69
CA MET A 1 0.10 16.68 -1.39
C MET A 1 0.27 15.76 -2.58
N THR A 2 1.50 15.62 -3.08
CA THR A 2 1.83 14.66 -4.13
C THR A 2 1.90 13.23 -3.56
N ARG A 3 1.88 12.21 -4.43
CA ARG A 3 2.05 10.81 -4.02
C ARG A 3 3.43 10.59 -3.39
N ALA A 4 4.50 11.15 -3.97
CA ALA A 4 5.85 11.04 -3.45
C ALA A 4 5.98 11.64 -2.04
N GLU A 5 5.38 12.80 -1.78
CA GLU A 5 5.32 13.39 -0.44
C GLU A 5 4.56 12.50 0.55
N ALA A 6 3.43 11.91 0.13
CA ALA A 6 2.65 11.02 0.96
C ALA A 6 3.42 9.72 1.29
N ILE A 7 4.12 9.14 0.30
CA ILE A 7 4.99 7.98 0.50
C ILE A 7 6.14 8.32 1.45
N ALA A 8 6.79 9.48 1.29
CA ALA A 8 7.85 9.93 2.19
C ALA A 8 7.35 10.07 3.64
N ALA A 9 6.16 10.68 3.83
CA ALA A 9 5.53 10.79 5.13
C ALA A 9 5.23 9.42 5.75
N ALA A 10 4.65 8.51 4.96
CA ALA A 10 4.34 7.17 5.43
C ALA A 10 5.61 6.41 5.83
N ARG A 11 6.66 6.47 5.00
CA ARG A 11 7.95 5.84 5.30
C ARG A 11 8.60 6.39 6.58
N GLY A 12 8.47 7.69 6.84
CA GLY A 12 8.96 8.30 8.08
C GLY A 12 8.27 7.79 9.36
N CYS A 13 7.14 7.09 9.22
CA CYS A 13 6.43 6.46 10.33
C CYS A 13 6.75 4.95 10.48
N LEU A 14 7.56 4.38 9.56
CA LEU A 14 7.90 2.95 9.60
C LEU A 14 9.08 2.65 10.51
N THR A 15 9.07 1.45 11.08
CA THR A 15 10.16 0.88 11.89
C THR A 15 10.59 -0.47 11.31
N ASP A 16 9.92 -1.57 11.68
CA ASP A 16 10.25 -2.95 11.28
C ASP A 16 9.12 -3.67 10.53
N GLU A 17 8.12 -2.91 10.07
CA GLU A 17 7.00 -3.46 9.33
C GLU A 17 7.45 -4.03 7.97
N VAL A 18 6.74 -5.06 7.50
CA VAL A 18 6.79 -5.50 6.11
C VAL A 18 5.96 -4.52 5.28
N VAL A 19 6.51 -4.05 4.17
CA VAL A 19 5.78 -3.19 3.22
C VAL A 19 5.75 -3.81 1.84
N VAL A 20 4.55 -4.10 1.35
CA VAL A 20 4.32 -4.54 -0.03
C VAL A 20 3.95 -3.32 -0.86
N HIS A 21 4.80 -2.98 -1.82
CA HIS A 21 4.60 -1.84 -2.70
C HIS A 21 3.98 -2.29 -4.02
N ALA A 22 2.83 -1.73 -4.39
CA ALA A 22 2.21 -1.96 -5.67
C ALA A 22 3.11 -1.50 -6.82
N ASN A 23 2.98 -2.14 -7.97
CA ASN A 23 3.74 -1.83 -9.17
C ASN A 23 3.49 -0.41 -9.70
N GLY A 24 4.33 0.04 -10.61
CA GLY A 24 4.25 1.37 -11.24
C GLY A 24 4.99 2.45 -10.45
N ALA A 25 4.41 3.62 -10.32
CA ALA A 25 5.06 4.76 -9.69
C ALA A 25 5.29 4.55 -8.18
N ILE A 26 4.36 3.90 -7.48
CA ILE A 26 4.46 3.67 -6.03
C ILE A 26 5.75 2.93 -5.65
N CYS A 27 6.06 1.81 -6.32
CA CYS A 27 7.28 1.07 -6.03
C CYS A 27 8.55 1.87 -6.39
N ARG A 28 8.52 2.63 -7.49
CA ARG A 28 9.66 3.44 -7.94
C ARG A 28 9.95 4.59 -6.99
N GLU A 29 8.94 5.38 -6.64
CA GLU A 29 9.04 6.50 -5.69
C GLU A 29 9.50 6.00 -4.33
N SER A 30 8.93 4.89 -3.85
CA SER A 30 9.32 4.32 -2.56
C SER A 30 10.76 3.80 -2.57
N PHE A 31 11.20 3.13 -3.65
CA PHE A 31 12.57 2.65 -3.79
C PHE A 31 13.58 3.80 -3.85
N ALA A 32 13.25 4.90 -4.56
CA ALA A 32 14.11 6.08 -4.67
C ALA A 32 14.37 6.77 -3.32
N LEU A 33 13.45 6.64 -2.37
CA LEU A 33 13.63 7.12 -1.00
C LEU A 33 14.55 6.24 -0.15
N GLY A 34 15.10 5.17 -0.71
CA GLY A 34 15.99 4.21 -0.07
C GLY A 34 15.30 2.87 0.22
N ASP A 35 16.01 1.78 -0.01
CA ASP A 35 15.52 0.44 0.27
C ASP A 35 15.63 0.09 1.77
N ARG A 36 14.89 -0.94 2.20
CA ARG A 36 14.95 -1.52 3.54
C ARG A 36 14.58 -3.01 3.49
N PRO A 37 15.12 -3.83 4.41
CA PRO A 37 14.96 -5.29 4.34
C PRO A 37 13.52 -5.81 4.31
N GLY A 38 12.60 -5.12 4.97
CA GLY A 38 11.17 -5.51 5.01
C GLY A 38 10.33 -5.06 3.81
N ASN A 39 10.95 -4.50 2.75
CA ASN A 39 10.24 -4.04 1.56
C ASN A 39 10.12 -5.15 0.51
N PHE A 40 8.94 -5.24 -0.09
CA PHE A 40 8.68 -6.05 -1.28
C PHE A 40 8.15 -5.14 -2.40
N TYR A 41 8.81 -5.11 -3.52
CA TYR A 41 8.46 -4.26 -4.66
C TYR A 41 7.85 -5.09 -5.78
N MET A 42 6.59 -4.82 -6.11
CA MET A 42 5.96 -5.46 -7.27
C MET A 42 6.45 -4.80 -8.56
N ILE A 43 6.93 -5.61 -9.50
CA ILE A 43 7.39 -5.14 -10.82
C ILE A 43 6.33 -5.32 -11.91
N GLY A 44 5.20 -5.94 -11.57
CA GLY A 44 4.05 -6.22 -12.43
C GLY A 44 2.86 -6.69 -11.61
N SER A 45 1.95 -7.43 -12.22
CA SER A 45 0.79 -8.05 -11.55
C SER A 45 -0.09 -7.03 -10.81
N MET A 46 -0.47 -5.97 -11.52
CA MET A 46 -1.33 -4.92 -10.99
C MET A 46 -2.57 -5.50 -10.27
N GLY A 47 -2.88 -4.98 -9.09
CA GLY A 47 -3.99 -5.42 -8.26
C GLY A 47 -3.68 -6.52 -7.23
N LEU A 48 -2.49 -7.14 -7.27
CA LEU A 48 -2.16 -8.25 -6.36
C LEU A 48 -1.42 -7.87 -5.09
N ALA A 49 -1.10 -6.60 -4.86
CA ALA A 49 -0.34 -6.16 -3.70
C ALA A 49 -1.03 -6.56 -2.38
N ALA A 50 -2.32 -6.28 -2.26
CA ALA A 50 -3.09 -6.61 -1.06
C ALA A 50 -3.22 -8.14 -0.85
N SER A 51 -3.31 -8.94 -1.93
CA SER A 51 -3.36 -10.39 -1.84
C SER A 51 -2.04 -10.98 -1.33
N ILE A 52 -0.90 -10.48 -1.84
CA ILE A 52 0.43 -10.88 -1.37
C ILE A 52 0.59 -10.51 0.11
N GLY A 53 0.25 -9.27 0.47
CA GLY A 53 0.34 -8.82 1.85
C GLY A 53 -0.59 -9.57 2.81
N LEU A 54 -1.78 -9.98 2.35
CA LEU A 54 -2.67 -10.85 3.14
C LEU A 54 -1.98 -12.18 3.45
N GLY A 55 -1.37 -12.81 2.44
CA GLY A 55 -0.61 -14.05 2.63
C GLY A 55 0.51 -13.90 3.67
N VAL A 56 1.28 -12.81 3.61
CA VAL A 56 2.33 -12.51 4.59
C VAL A 56 1.75 -12.27 5.98
N ALA A 57 0.66 -11.49 6.09
CA ALA A 57 0.02 -11.19 7.37
C ALA A 57 -0.52 -12.43 8.09
N LEU A 58 -1.06 -13.39 7.33
CA LEU A 58 -1.54 -14.67 7.88
C LEU A 58 -0.39 -15.59 8.28
N ALA A 59 0.68 -15.63 7.48
CA ALA A 59 1.86 -16.47 7.74
C ALA A 59 2.72 -15.94 8.91
N ARG A 60 2.72 -14.62 9.15
CA ARG A 60 3.56 -13.95 10.16
C ARG A 60 2.71 -12.99 11.00
N PRO A 61 1.82 -13.49 11.84
CA PRO A 61 0.88 -12.67 12.62
C PRO A 61 1.57 -11.72 13.62
N GLU A 62 2.82 -11.98 13.98
CA GLU A 62 3.66 -11.14 14.84
C GLU A 62 4.27 -9.92 14.09
N LYS A 63 4.34 -9.97 12.75
CA LYS A 63 4.85 -8.87 11.92
C LYS A 63 3.71 -8.01 11.42
N ARG A 64 3.83 -6.69 11.57
CA ARG A 64 2.89 -5.78 10.93
C ARG A 64 3.14 -5.71 9.42
N VAL A 65 2.08 -5.79 8.64
CA VAL A 65 2.13 -5.74 7.17
C VAL A 65 1.38 -4.52 6.68
N ILE A 66 2.03 -3.70 5.91
CA ILE A 66 1.47 -2.48 5.31
C ILE A 66 1.52 -2.63 3.78
N ILE A 67 0.41 -2.34 3.14
CA ILE A 67 0.33 -2.33 1.69
C ILE A 67 0.35 -0.89 1.21
N PHE A 68 1.34 -0.52 0.39
CA PHE A 68 1.35 0.72 -0.34
C PHE A 68 0.72 0.47 -1.71
N ASP A 69 -0.55 0.84 -1.84
CA ASP A 69 -1.36 0.54 -3.02
C ASP A 69 -1.86 1.82 -3.70
N GLY A 70 -2.39 1.68 -4.91
CA GLY A 70 -3.05 2.76 -5.64
C GLY A 70 -4.52 2.46 -5.88
N ASP A 71 -5.32 3.50 -6.07
CA ASP A 71 -6.74 3.40 -6.37
C ASP A 71 -7.03 2.50 -7.58
N GLY A 72 -6.25 2.63 -8.67
CA GLY A 72 -6.38 1.77 -9.85
C GLY A 72 -6.04 0.30 -9.57
N ASN A 73 -5.07 0.01 -8.70
CA ASN A 73 -4.76 -1.35 -8.27
C ASN A 73 -5.91 -1.95 -7.46
N VAL A 74 -6.44 -1.21 -6.49
CA VAL A 74 -7.58 -1.65 -5.67
C VAL A 74 -8.80 -1.94 -6.54
N LEU A 75 -9.10 -1.06 -7.50
CA LEU A 75 -10.23 -1.23 -8.43
C LEU A 75 -10.08 -2.48 -9.31
N MET A 76 -8.86 -2.84 -9.73
CA MET A 76 -8.62 -4.07 -10.52
C MET A 76 -8.89 -5.35 -9.74
N ALA A 77 -8.68 -5.34 -8.43
CA ALA A 77 -8.83 -6.51 -7.56
C ALA A 77 -9.76 -6.23 -6.37
N LEU A 78 -10.88 -5.54 -6.62
CA LEU A 78 -11.80 -5.07 -5.59
C LEU A 78 -12.28 -6.21 -4.67
N GLY A 79 -12.43 -7.43 -5.20
CA GLY A 79 -12.78 -8.61 -4.42
C GLY A 79 -11.78 -8.99 -3.33
N THR A 80 -10.52 -8.55 -3.42
CA THR A 80 -9.51 -8.77 -2.37
C THR A 80 -9.90 -8.09 -1.05
N LEU A 81 -10.64 -6.98 -1.10
CA LEU A 81 -11.13 -6.32 0.12
C LEU A 81 -12.04 -7.25 0.94
N ALA A 82 -12.91 -8.00 0.26
CA ALA A 82 -13.76 -8.98 0.93
C ALA A 82 -12.95 -10.13 1.54
N MET A 83 -11.90 -10.60 0.85
CA MET A 83 -11.01 -11.64 1.37
C MET A 83 -10.25 -11.17 2.61
N VAL A 84 -9.65 -9.97 2.56
CA VAL A 84 -8.95 -9.39 3.72
C VAL A 84 -9.89 -9.21 4.91
N ALA A 85 -11.11 -8.74 4.67
CA ALA A 85 -12.11 -8.59 5.74
C ALA A 85 -12.54 -9.92 6.34
N ALA A 86 -12.74 -10.96 5.51
CA ALA A 86 -13.14 -12.29 5.95
C ALA A 86 -12.06 -12.98 6.80
N GLU A 87 -10.80 -12.88 6.40
CA GLU A 87 -9.66 -13.42 7.16
C GLU A 87 -9.34 -12.59 8.42
N GLY A 88 -9.66 -11.30 8.40
CA GLY A 88 -9.58 -10.41 9.55
C GLY A 88 -8.19 -10.26 10.18
N PRO A 89 -7.08 -10.15 9.40
CA PRO A 89 -5.72 -10.09 9.95
C PRO A 89 -5.52 -8.84 10.80
N ARG A 90 -5.18 -9.03 12.09
CA ARG A 90 -5.04 -7.94 13.06
C ARG A 90 -3.81 -7.06 12.80
N ASN A 91 -2.86 -7.55 12.04
CA ASN A 91 -1.56 -6.94 11.73
C ASN A 91 -1.52 -6.27 10.33
N PHE A 92 -2.67 -6.03 9.68
CA PHE A 92 -2.76 -5.58 8.30
C PHE A 92 -3.23 -4.12 8.18
N LEU A 93 -2.49 -3.31 7.43
CA LEU A 93 -2.86 -1.96 7.02
C LEU A 93 -2.81 -1.82 5.50
N HIS A 94 -3.93 -1.51 4.87
CA HIS A 94 -4.03 -1.19 3.45
C HIS A 94 -3.99 0.34 3.29
N LEU A 95 -2.85 0.89 2.91
CA LEU A 95 -2.63 2.31 2.64
C LEU A 95 -2.74 2.55 1.14
N VAL A 96 -3.73 3.31 0.71
CA VAL A 96 -4.07 3.54 -0.71
C VAL A 96 -3.82 5.00 -1.07
N PHE A 97 -2.94 5.24 -2.03
CA PHE A 97 -2.69 6.57 -2.60
C PHE A 97 -3.61 6.78 -3.80
N ASP A 98 -4.64 7.59 -3.61
CA ASP A 98 -5.67 7.86 -4.61
C ASP A 98 -5.35 9.17 -5.35
N ASN A 99 -4.82 9.05 -6.58
CA ASN A 99 -4.60 10.17 -7.48
C ASN A 99 -5.70 10.30 -8.56
N GLY A 100 -6.66 9.38 -8.60
CA GLY A 100 -7.75 9.36 -9.56
C GLY A 100 -7.34 9.04 -10.99
N THR A 101 -6.09 8.58 -11.23
CA THR A 101 -5.58 8.33 -12.59
C THR A 101 -4.69 7.09 -12.70
N TYR A 102 -4.65 6.50 -13.90
CA TYR A 102 -3.68 5.47 -14.30
C TYR A 102 -2.42 6.15 -14.87
N GLY A 103 -1.62 6.80 -14.02
CA GLY A 103 -0.47 7.62 -14.42
C GLY A 103 0.56 6.87 -15.27
N SER A 104 0.81 5.59 -15.01
CA SER A 104 1.82 4.78 -15.72
C SER A 104 1.43 4.37 -17.15
N THR A 105 0.18 4.60 -17.59
CA THR A 105 -0.34 4.16 -18.89
C THR A 105 -0.95 5.27 -19.73
N GLY A 106 -0.84 6.54 -19.28
CA GLY A 106 -1.30 7.69 -20.06
C GLY A 106 -2.30 8.60 -19.34
N GLY A 107 -2.43 8.48 -18.00
CA GLY A 107 -3.22 9.40 -17.17
C GLY A 107 -4.73 9.27 -17.34
N GLN A 108 -5.22 8.12 -17.83
CA GLN A 108 -6.67 7.88 -17.91
C GLN A 108 -7.28 7.95 -16.52
N PRO A 109 -8.49 8.55 -16.36
CA PRO A 109 -9.13 8.60 -15.06
C PRO A 109 -9.48 7.19 -14.57
N THR A 110 -9.25 6.94 -13.27
CA THR A 110 -9.82 5.78 -12.58
C THR A 110 -11.28 6.06 -12.19
N HIS A 111 -11.96 5.04 -11.68
CA HIS A 111 -13.33 5.22 -11.17
C HIS A 111 -13.37 5.53 -9.67
N SER A 112 -12.24 5.81 -9.02
CA SER A 112 -12.17 6.09 -7.58
C SER A 112 -13.02 7.27 -7.13
N ARG A 113 -13.22 8.27 -8.01
CA ARG A 113 -14.12 9.40 -7.75
C ARG A 113 -15.60 9.02 -7.67
N HIS A 114 -15.99 7.90 -8.26
CA HIS A 114 -17.36 7.36 -8.26
C HIS A 114 -17.53 6.18 -7.31
N VAL A 115 -16.43 5.54 -6.94
CA VAL A 115 -16.37 4.39 -6.04
C VAL A 115 -15.61 4.79 -4.78
N PRO A 116 -16.28 5.14 -3.68
CA PRO A 116 -15.61 5.51 -2.43
C PRO A 116 -14.97 4.25 -1.81
N LEU A 117 -13.69 4.02 -2.11
CA LEU A 117 -12.99 2.77 -1.78
C LEU A 117 -12.96 2.48 -0.28
N GLU A 118 -12.86 3.51 0.57
CA GLU A 118 -12.93 3.36 2.02
C GLU A 118 -14.31 2.90 2.51
N GLU A 119 -15.38 3.30 1.82
CA GLU A 119 -16.74 2.83 2.12
C GLU A 119 -16.94 1.39 1.65
N VAL A 120 -16.36 1.03 0.49
CA VAL A 120 -16.36 -0.36 0.02
C VAL A 120 -15.62 -1.26 1.01
N ALA A 121 -14.43 -0.84 1.47
CA ALA A 121 -13.68 -1.57 2.49
C ALA A 121 -14.47 -1.70 3.81
N ARG A 122 -15.17 -0.63 4.22
CA ARG A 122 -16.07 -0.66 5.38
C ARG A 122 -17.18 -1.66 5.20
N GLY A 123 -17.85 -1.62 4.03
CA GLY A 123 -18.92 -2.55 3.67
C GLY A 123 -18.46 -4.01 3.62
N CYS A 124 -17.21 -4.27 3.26
CA CYS A 124 -16.60 -5.59 3.32
C CYS A 124 -16.30 -6.07 4.75
N GLY A 125 -16.17 -5.16 5.73
CA GLY A 125 -15.93 -5.52 7.13
C GLY A 125 -14.52 -5.16 7.66
N TYR A 126 -13.79 -4.27 7.02
CA TYR A 126 -12.58 -3.70 7.62
C TYR A 126 -12.92 -3.04 8.96
N ARG A 127 -12.10 -3.27 9.97
CA ARG A 127 -12.33 -2.76 11.33
C ARG A 127 -12.25 -1.24 11.40
N ARG A 128 -11.39 -0.66 10.57
CA ARG A 128 -11.14 0.78 10.50
C ARG A 128 -10.98 1.20 9.06
N THR A 129 -11.68 2.25 8.66
CA THR A 129 -11.56 2.85 7.33
C THR A 129 -11.49 4.36 7.48
N LEU A 130 -10.46 4.97 6.91
CA LEU A 130 -10.18 6.38 7.02
C LEU A 130 -9.89 6.96 5.63
N ARG A 131 -10.25 8.25 5.42
CA ARG A 131 -9.85 9.04 4.27
C ARG A 131 -9.17 10.32 4.76
N VAL A 132 -7.99 10.63 4.22
CA VAL A 132 -7.20 11.81 4.59
C VAL A 132 -6.75 12.57 3.35
N ARG A 133 -6.46 13.89 3.51
CA ARG A 133 -6.16 14.80 2.38
C ARG A 133 -4.92 15.64 2.59
N ASN A 134 -4.29 15.56 3.74
CA ASN A 134 -3.11 16.36 4.06
C ASN A 134 -2.11 15.58 4.91
N TRP A 135 -0.92 16.12 5.04
CA TRP A 135 0.21 15.53 5.75
C TRP A 135 -0.09 15.21 7.20
N GLU A 136 -0.63 16.17 7.94
CA GLU A 136 -0.89 16.05 9.38
C GLU A 136 -1.89 14.92 9.67
N ALA A 137 -2.97 14.90 8.88
CA ALA A 137 -3.99 13.85 8.98
C ALA A 137 -3.44 12.47 8.60
N LEU A 138 -2.57 12.38 7.58
CA LEU A 138 -1.91 11.14 7.19
C LEU A 138 -1.05 10.58 8.32
N VAL A 139 -0.17 11.40 8.89
CA VAL A 139 0.73 10.97 9.97
C VAL A 139 -0.07 10.57 11.22
N ALA A 140 -1.12 11.32 11.57
CA ALA A 140 -1.99 11.00 12.70
C ALA A 140 -2.71 9.65 12.48
N ALA A 141 -3.31 9.46 11.30
CA ALA A 141 -4.02 8.24 10.94
C ALA A 141 -3.11 7.01 10.90
N LEU A 142 -1.89 7.16 10.37
CA LEU A 142 -0.89 6.07 10.36
C LEU A 142 -0.53 5.64 11.78
N ARG A 143 -0.22 6.58 12.66
CA ARG A 143 0.10 6.29 14.06
C ARG A 143 -1.06 5.62 14.79
N GLU A 144 -2.29 6.02 14.49
CA GLU A 144 -3.50 5.38 15.01
C GLU A 144 -3.62 3.94 14.51
N CYS A 145 -3.52 3.72 13.19
CA CYS A 145 -3.58 2.39 12.58
C CYS A 145 -2.45 1.47 13.03
N GLN A 146 -1.29 2.01 13.39
CA GLN A 146 -0.18 1.21 13.93
C GLN A 146 -0.40 0.75 15.38
N ARG A 147 -1.18 1.47 16.17
CA ARG A 147 -1.49 1.11 17.56
C ARG A 147 -2.64 0.15 17.70
N GLU A 148 -3.61 0.25 16.79
CA GLU A 148 -4.85 -0.49 16.84
C GLU A 148 -4.80 -1.76 15.98
N PRO A 149 -5.55 -2.82 16.34
CA PRO A 149 -5.61 -4.01 15.52
C PRO A 149 -6.39 -3.76 14.22
N GLY A 150 -5.85 -4.31 13.10
CA GLY A 150 -6.47 -4.30 11.78
C GLY A 150 -7.59 -5.36 11.60
N PRO A 151 -8.02 -5.59 10.35
CA PRO A 151 -7.51 -4.89 9.17
C PRO A 151 -7.98 -3.44 9.12
N ALA A 152 -7.06 -2.54 8.75
CA ALA A 152 -7.35 -1.14 8.54
C ALA A 152 -7.19 -0.76 7.06
N PHE A 153 -8.01 0.17 6.58
CA PHE A 153 -7.93 0.77 5.26
C PHE A 153 -7.77 2.29 5.39
N LEU A 154 -6.68 2.82 4.88
CA LEU A 154 -6.39 4.25 4.92
C LEU A 154 -6.24 4.77 3.49
N LEU A 155 -7.19 5.56 3.01
CA LEU A 155 -7.13 6.22 1.72
C LEU A 155 -6.55 7.63 1.89
N VAL A 156 -5.54 7.92 1.09
CA VAL A 156 -4.88 9.23 1.03
C VAL A 156 -5.16 9.85 -0.34
N GLU A 157 -5.92 10.92 -0.38
CA GLU A 157 -6.11 11.68 -1.61
C GLU A 157 -4.81 12.45 -1.94
N VAL A 158 -4.26 12.20 -3.10
CA VAL A 158 -3.05 12.84 -3.60
C VAL A 158 -3.29 13.56 -4.92
N SER A 159 -2.41 14.51 -5.27
CA SER A 159 -2.48 15.20 -6.55
C SER A 159 -2.38 14.21 -7.71
N PRO A 160 -3.14 14.40 -8.80
CA PRO A 160 -3.00 13.61 -10.01
C PRO A 160 -1.70 13.92 -10.78
N GLU A 161 -0.99 14.99 -10.41
CA GLU A 161 0.27 15.38 -11.04
C GLU A 161 1.37 14.36 -10.75
N GLU A 162 2.07 13.94 -11.80
CA GLU A 162 3.27 13.11 -11.72
C GLU A 162 4.49 14.03 -11.68
N PRO A 163 5.12 14.26 -10.51
CA PRO A 163 6.14 15.31 -10.39
C PRO A 163 7.46 14.99 -11.11
N GLU A 164 7.87 13.72 -11.17
CA GLU A 164 9.12 13.28 -11.81
C GLU A 164 9.02 11.82 -12.25
N GLU A 165 9.78 11.45 -13.31
CA GLU A 165 9.98 10.04 -13.66
C GLU A 165 11.05 9.43 -12.76
N PHE A 166 10.63 8.56 -11.85
CA PHE A 166 11.56 7.72 -11.10
C PHE A 166 11.97 6.48 -11.91
N PRO A 167 13.22 6.08 -11.85
CA PRO A 167 13.68 4.87 -12.54
C PRO A 167 12.97 3.62 -12.02
N ARG A 168 12.90 2.58 -12.83
CA ARG A 168 12.39 1.29 -12.39
C ARG A 168 13.25 0.73 -11.24
N VAL A 169 12.61 -0.03 -10.35
CA VAL A 169 13.34 -0.81 -9.34
C VAL A 169 14.35 -1.73 -10.05
N PRO A 170 15.66 -1.61 -9.78
CA PRO A 170 16.68 -2.30 -10.55
C PRO A 170 16.92 -3.74 -10.07
N LEU A 171 16.18 -4.20 -9.06
CA LEU A 171 16.34 -5.53 -8.49
C LEU A 171 15.59 -6.58 -9.33
N PRO A 172 16.22 -7.74 -9.63
CA PRO A 172 15.52 -8.88 -10.21
C PRO A 172 14.41 -9.41 -9.29
N PRO A 173 13.32 -9.99 -9.84
CA PRO A 173 12.21 -10.50 -9.04
C PRO A 173 12.60 -11.51 -7.97
N GLU A 174 13.53 -12.41 -8.30
CA GLU A 174 14.07 -13.42 -7.39
C GLU A 174 14.80 -12.78 -6.21
N VAL A 175 15.56 -11.71 -6.44
CA VAL A 175 16.26 -10.98 -5.37
C VAL A 175 15.26 -10.27 -4.45
N ILE A 176 14.21 -9.66 -5.01
CA ILE A 176 13.14 -9.03 -4.21
C ILE A 176 12.46 -10.07 -3.32
N ALA A 177 12.16 -11.24 -3.88
CA ALA A 177 11.51 -12.33 -3.15
C ALA A 177 12.42 -12.91 -2.05
N ASP A 178 13.71 -13.10 -2.36
CA ASP A 178 14.70 -13.61 -1.41
C ASP A 178 14.92 -12.63 -0.25
N HIS A 179 15.05 -11.33 -0.51
CA HIS A 179 15.17 -10.30 0.52
C HIS A 179 14.00 -10.35 1.51
N LEU A 180 12.77 -10.43 1.01
CA LEU A 180 11.61 -10.52 1.88
C LEU A 180 11.59 -11.83 2.68
N ARG A 181 11.90 -12.96 2.02
CA ARG A 181 11.95 -14.27 2.69
C ARG A 181 12.96 -14.28 3.82
N ASP A 182 14.19 -13.80 3.56
CA ASP A 182 15.26 -13.77 4.54
C ASP A 182 14.89 -12.87 5.72
N TRP A 183 14.31 -11.70 5.46
CA TRP A 183 13.78 -10.82 6.51
C TRP A 183 12.69 -11.48 7.36
N LEU A 184 11.79 -12.23 6.75
CA LEU A 184 10.71 -12.93 7.44
C LEU A 184 11.20 -14.13 8.27
N THR A 185 12.30 -14.76 7.87
CA THR A 185 12.85 -15.96 8.55
C THR A 185 13.94 -15.62 9.56
N GLY A 186 14.38 -14.36 9.65
CA GLY A 186 15.45 -13.92 10.55
C GLY A 186 16.84 -14.32 10.05
N GLY A 187 16.97 -14.35 8.70
CA GLY A 187 18.09 -14.86 7.90
C GLY A 187 19.45 -14.40 8.20
#